data_3eadba4712a3efa36010003ce491b2ae
#
_entry.id   3eadba4712a3efa36010003ce491b2ae
#
_cell.length_a   1.000
_cell.length_b   1.000
_cell.length_c   1.000
_cell.angle_alpha   90.00
_cell.angle_beta   90.00
_cell.angle_gamma   90.00
#
_symmetry.space_group_name_H-M   'P 1'
#
loop_
_entity.id
_entity.type
_entity.pdbx_description
1 polymer ?
#
loop_
_entity_poly.entity_id
_entity_poly.type
_entity_poly.pdbx_seq_one_letter_code
_entity_poly.pdbx_strand_id
1 'polypeptide(L)'
;YAIQVHAIAGTTIGNETSNLESFNLVRTGGETFTATLSPAVMPLAQLLSPWPILIVLLLSVAMRAWFKTLQSKLDKAREAGTPILERKRLLIDLADKSLRYGEQGRQVQLANKPLCFYLALLEFGIEYPEVTLNQNKEVPQELLDLAHKYFGRLIDLGHTIRKRPNFGNSLEKTLSEIRAALDEVFAADSQDKEPYFPPKAHGEGSRSRVHHYGLRAINDDDFEVIGK
;
A
#
# COMPACT_ATOMS: atom_id res chain seq x y z
N TYR A 1 -35.16 29.85 -12.24
CA TYR A 1 -36.42 30.58 -12.46
C TYR A 1 -36.06 32.03 -12.69
N ALA A 2 -36.49 32.62 -13.84
CA ALA A 2 -36.35 34.05 -14.10
C ALA A 2 -37.76 34.66 -13.97
N ILE A 3 -37.85 35.70 -13.19
CA ILE A 3 -39.13 36.46 -13.03
C ILE A 3 -39.04 37.65 -13.95
N GLN A 4 -39.93 37.72 -14.95
CA GLN A 4 -40.08 38.90 -15.80
C GLN A 4 -41.40 39.61 -15.45
N VAL A 5 -41.30 40.88 -15.17
CA VAL A 5 -42.46 41.74 -14.94
C VAL A 5 -42.91 42.31 -16.27
N HIS A 6 -44.04 41.85 -16.78
CA HIS A 6 -44.59 42.27 -18.09
C HIS A 6 -45.53 43.49 -18.09
N ALA A 7 -46.02 43.86 -16.95
CA ALA A 7 -46.86 45.11 -16.85
C ALA A 7 -46.81 45.68 -15.43
N ILE A 8 -46.73 46.99 -15.36
CA ILE A 8 -46.95 47.76 -14.15
C ILE A 8 -48.06 48.81 -14.49
N ALA A 9 -49.16 48.82 -13.72
CA ALA A 9 -50.26 49.76 -13.84
C ALA A 9 -50.97 49.78 -15.22
N GLY A 10 -51.88 48.85 -15.45
CA GLY A 10 -53.01 49.01 -16.37
C GLY A 10 -52.75 49.03 -17.88
N THR A 11 -51.56 48.83 -18.33
CA THR A 11 -51.23 48.68 -19.74
C THR A 11 -50.89 47.21 -20.07
N THR A 12 -51.78 46.56 -20.80
CA THR A 12 -51.59 45.24 -21.38
C THR A 12 -50.62 45.36 -22.55
N ILE A 13 -49.38 44.78 -22.39
CA ILE A 13 -48.47 44.67 -23.50
C ILE A 13 -48.46 43.20 -23.94
N GLY A 14 -49.01 42.90 -25.09
CA GLY A 14 -48.80 41.66 -25.84
C GLY A 14 -49.70 40.49 -25.49
N ASN A 15 -50.21 39.89 -26.50
CA ASN A 15 -51.19 38.82 -26.57
C ASN A 15 -50.59 37.44 -26.54
N GLU A 16 -49.97 37.07 -25.39
CA GLU A 16 -49.60 35.64 -25.16
C GLU A 16 -50.04 35.23 -23.74
N THR A 17 -51.25 34.68 -23.68
CA THR A 17 -51.99 34.43 -22.42
C THR A 17 -51.99 32.95 -21.99
N SER A 18 -50.99 32.15 -22.25
CA SER A 18 -50.96 30.81 -21.75
C SER A 18 -49.91 30.66 -20.64
N ASN A 19 -50.35 30.51 -19.40
CA ASN A 19 -49.61 30.29 -18.16
C ASN A 19 -49.00 31.52 -17.45
N LEU A 20 -49.77 32.61 -17.40
CA LEU A 20 -49.45 33.79 -16.58
C LEU A 20 -50.20 33.69 -15.25
N GLU A 21 -49.50 33.59 -14.15
CA GLU A 21 -50.10 33.80 -12.82
C GLU A 21 -50.11 35.28 -12.51
N SER A 22 -51.33 35.84 -12.30
CA SER A 22 -51.55 37.25 -11.98
C SER A 22 -51.84 37.45 -10.50
N PHE A 23 -51.08 38.33 -9.87
CA PHE A 23 -51.27 38.72 -8.47
C PHE A 23 -51.68 40.14 -8.36
N ASN A 24 -52.79 40.41 -7.65
CA ASN A 24 -53.25 41.75 -7.37
C ASN A 24 -52.65 42.23 -6.03
N LEU A 25 -51.84 43.27 -6.10
CA LEU A 25 -51.24 43.90 -4.92
C LEU A 25 -52.07 45.21 -4.65
N VAL A 26 -52.62 45.26 -3.44
CA VAL A 26 -53.40 46.46 -3.01
C VAL A 26 -52.54 47.32 -2.09
N ARG A 27 -52.32 48.59 -2.49
CA ARG A 27 -51.61 49.55 -1.66
C ARG A 27 -52.61 50.18 -0.66
N THR A 28 -52.10 50.61 0.52
CA THR A 28 -52.88 51.23 1.61
C THR A 28 -53.71 52.47 1.20
N GLY A 29 -53.55 53.02 -0.02
CA GLY A 29 -54.32 54.10 -0.60
C GLY A 29 -55.40 53.65 -1.58
N GLY A 30 -55.72 52.35 -1.72
CA GLY A 30 -56.77 51.85 -2.61
C GLY A 30 -56.34 51.61 -4.06
N GLU A 31 -55.09 51.86 -4.41
CA GLU A 31 -54.56 51.58 -5.74
C GLU A 31 -54.19 50.09 -5.86
N THR A 32 -54.66 49.43 -6.92
CA THR A 32 -54.42 48.05 -7.23
C THR A 32 -53.36 47.92 -8.33
N PHE A 33 -52.30 47.16 -8.08
CA PHE A 33 -51.29 46.83 -9.09
C PHE A 33 -51.39 45.34 -9.42
N THR A 34 -51.50 45.02 -10.69
CA THR A 34 -51.51 43.61 -11.16
C THR A 34 -50.10 43.25 -11.65
N ALA A 35 -49.47 42.33 -10.97
CA ALA A 35 -48.18 41.75 -11.39
C ALA A 35 -48.44 40.40 -12.06
N THR A 36 -47.98 40.24 -13.30
CA THR A 36 -48.06 38.97 -14.04
C THR A 36 -46.69 38.35 -14.09
N LEU A 37 -46.61 37.09 -13.65
CA LEU A 37 -45.38 36.33 -13.63
C LEU A 37 -45.46 35.22 -14.68
N SER A 38 -44.48 35.13 -15.58
CA SER A 38 -44.35 34.01 -16.50
C SER A 38 -43.21 33.11 -16.08
N PRO A 39 -43.45 31.81 -15.93
CA PRO A 39 -42.34 30.87 -15.69
C PRO A 39 -41.50 30.75 -16.97
N ALA A 40 -40.29 31.27 -16.96
CA ALA A 40 -39.35 31.05 -18.05
C ALA A 40 -38.77 29.60 -17.92
N VAL A 41 -39.28 28.69 -18.74
CA VAL A 41 -38.74 27.35 -18.86
C VAL A 41 -37.49 27.42 -19.75
N MET A 42 -36.31 27.38 -19.15
CA MET A 42 -35.11 27.26 -19.94
C MET A 42 -35.05 25.87 -20.58
N PRO A 43 -34.89 25.75 -21.89
CA PRO A 43 -34.76 24.44 -22.56
C PRO A 43 -33.48 23.75 -22.05
N LEU A 44 -33.61 22.47 -21.76
CA LEU A 44 -32.51 21.63 -21.23
C LEU A 44 -31.22 21.76 -22.07
N ALA A 45 -31.36 21.97 -23.36
CA ALA A 45 -30.25 22.17 -24.31
C ALA A 45 -29.38 23.41 -23.99
N GLN A 46 -29.94 24.45 -23.30
CA GLN A 46 -29.16 25.62 -22.88
C GLN A 46 -28.43 25.40 -21.54
N LEU A 47 -28.87 24.46 -20.73
CA LEU A 47 -28.19 24.07 -19.49
C LEU A 47 -26.97 23.15 -19.73
N LEU A 48 -26.99 22.37 -20.83
CA LEU A 48 -25.90 21.46 -21.21
C LEU A 48 -24.92 22.22 -22.10
N SER A 49 -24.04 22.98 -21.50
CA SER A 49 -22.87 23.53 -22.21
C SER A 49 -22.06 22.38 -22.79
N PRO A 50 -21.71 22.36 -24.09
CA PRO A 50 -20.88 21.26 -24.68
C PRO A 50 -19.44 21.30 -24.20
N TRP A 51 -19.00 22.38 -23.56
CA TRP A 51 -17.62 22.57 -23.09
C TRP A 51 -17.12 21.51 -22.10
N PRO A 52 -17.85 21.11 -21.05
CA PRO A 52 -17.36 20.08 -20.13
C PRO A 52 -17.18 18.72 -20.82
N ILE A 53 -18.03 18.37 -21.78
CA ILE A 53 -17.90 17.13 -22.56
C ILE A 53 -16.63 17.18 -23.43
N LEU A 54 -16.38 18.30 -24.09
CA LEU A 54 -15.16 18.50 -24.88
C LEU A 54 -13.90 18.43 -24.03
N ILE A 55 -13.90 19.02 -22.84
CA ILE A 55 -12.78 19.00 -21.90
C ILE A 55 -12.50 17.57 -21.43
N VAL A 56 -13.52 16.81 -21.04
CA VAL A 56 -13.38 15.41 -20.63
C VAL A 56 -12.82 14.55 -21.76
N LEU A 57 -13.28 14.75 -22.98
CA LEU A 57 -12.83 14.02 -24.17
C LEU A 57 -11.35 14.34 -24.47
N LEU A 58 -10.96 15.59 -24.39
CA LEU A 58 -9.60 16.06 -24.59
C LEU A 58 -8.64 15.52 -23.51
N LEU A 59 -9.07 15.55 -22.25
CA LEU A 59 -8.33 14.97 -21.13
C LEU A 59 -8.18 13.44 -21.27
N SER A 60 -9.21 12.74 -21.77
CA SER A 60 -9.14 11.29 -21.95
C SER A 60 -8.15 10.92 -23.06
N VAL A 61 -8.10 11.68 -24.14
CA VAL A 61 -7.13 11.49 -25.23
C VAL A 61 -5.71 11.81 -24.74
N ALA A 62 -5.52 12.91 -24.03
CA ALA A 62 -4.23 13.28 -23.46
C ALA A 62 -3.72 12.23 -22.47
N MET A 63 -4.61 11.71 -21.63
CA MET A 63 -4.26 10.67 -20.66
C MET A 63 -3.87 9.35 -21.33
N ARG A 64 -4.58 8.95 -22.39
CA ARG A 64 -4.22 7.77 -23.21
C ARG A 64 -2.87 7.95 -23.93
N ALA A 65 -2.60 9.13 -24.48
CA ALA A 65 -1.33 9.44 -25.13
C ALA A 65 -0.18 9.43 -24.09
N TRP A 66 -0.41 10.00 -22.92
CA TRP A 66 0.57 9.99 -21.83
C TRP A 66 0.85 8.56 -21.33
N PHE A 67 -0.19 7.74 -21.18
CA PHE A 67 -0.05 6.33 -20.79
C PHE A 67 0.74 5.52 -21.85
N LYS A 68 0.48 5.74 -23.15
CA LYS A 68 1.26 5.12 -24.24
C LYS A 68 2.73 5.55 -24.23
N THR A 69 3.01 6.83 -23.97
CA THR A 69 4.40 7.29 -23.88
C THR A 69 5.11 6.76 -22.64
N LEU A 70 4.39 6.56 -21.53
CA LEU A 70 4.92 5.93 -20.33
C LEU A 70 5.24 4.45 -20.58
N GLN A 71 4.31 3.71 -21.20
CA GLN A 71 4.55 2.31 -21.60
C GLN A 71 5.71 2.17 -22.56
N SER A 72 5.80 3.02 -23.59
CA SER A 72 6.92 2.97 -24.54
C SER A 72 8.28 3.31 -23.91
N LYS A 73 8.30 4.15 -22.88
CA LYS A 73 9.52 4.42 -22.10
C LYS A 73 9.90 3.23 -21.24
N LEU A 74 8.91 2.54 -20.63
CA LEU A 74 9.11 1.31 -19.87
C LEU A 74 9.59 0.17 -20.78
N ASP A 75 9.00 0.01 -21.96
CA ASP A 75 9.41 -1.02 -22.92
C ASP A 75 10.83 -0.75 -23.46
N LYS A 76 11.17 0.51 -23.77
CA LYS A 76 12.53 0.91 -24.16
C LYS A 76 13.56 0.74 -23.05
N ALA A 77 13.19 0.98 -21.79
CA ALA A 77 14.04 0.69 -20.65
C ALA A 77 14.27 -0.81 -20.47
N ARG A 78 13.24 -1.61 -20.79
CA ARG A 78 13.29 -3.09 -20.77
C ARG A 78 14.19 -3.65 -21.89
N GLU A 79 14.11 -3.07 -23.09
CA GLU A 79 14.94 -3.46 -24.24
C GLU A 79 16.38 -2.95 -24.14
N ALA A 80 16.61 -1.82 -23.46
CA ALA A 80 17.95 -1.24 -23.30
C ALA A 80 18.79 -1.95 -22.24
N GLY A 81 18.28 -3.04 -21.63
CA GLY A 81 19.03 -3.77 -20.59
C GLY A 81 19.31 -2.94 -19.32
N THR A 82 18.69 -1.75 -19.21
CA THR A 82 18.63 -1.10 -17.91
C THR A 82 17.86 -2.04 -17.00
N PRO A 83 18.45 -2.50 -15.91
CA PRO A 83 17.71 -3.35 -14.98
C PRO A 83 16.44 -2.57 -14.65
N ILE A 84 15.28 -3.11 -15.05
CA ILE A 84 14.05 -2.79 -14.35
C ILE A 84 14.53 -2.86 -12.90
N LEU A 85 14.22 -1.86 -12.10
CA LEU A 85 14.46 -1.95 -10.66
C LEU A 85 13.77 -3.24 -10.20
N GLU A 86 14.46 -4.38 -10.42
CA GLU A 86 14.07 -5.64 -9.81
C GLU A 86 14.07 -5.31 -8.33
N ARG A 87 12.88 -5.30 -7.76
CA ARG A 87 12.73 -5.08 -6.33
C ARG A 87 13.69 -6.06 -5.67
N LYS A 88 14.81 -5.54 -5.19
CA LYS A 88 15.79 -6.35 -4.52
C LYS A 88 15.08 -7.09 -3.40
N ARG A 89 15.17 -8.39 -3.40
CA ARG A 89 14.59 -9.25 -2.36
C ARG A 89 15.69 -10.01 -1.63
N LEU A 90 15.39 -10.45 -0.44
CA LEU A 90 16.32 -11.29 0.32
C LEU A 90 16.24 -12.73 -0.21
N LEU A 91 17.33 -13.21 -0.78
CA LEU A 91 17.46 -14.59 -1.25
C LEU A 91 18.08 -15.45 -0.14
N ILE A 92 17.40 -16.53 0.20
CA ILE A 92 17.81 -17.46 1.25
C ILE A 92 18.00 -18.82 0.61
N ASP A 93 19.24 -19.25 0.49
CA ASP A 93 19.58 -20.55 -0.08
C ASP A 93 19.79 -21.58 1.02
N LEU A 94 18.93 -22.60 1.05
CA LEU A 94 19.02 -23.71 2.00
C LEU A 94 20.16 -24.67 1.67
N ALA A 95 20.52 -24.81 0.37
CA ALA A 95 21.60 -25.69 -0.05
C ALA A 95 22.95 -25.13 0.36
N ASP A 96 23.18 -23.83 0.26
CA ASP A 96 24.41 -23.17 0.68
C ASP A 96 24.35 -22.61 2.10
N LYS A 97 23.18 -22.62 2.73
CA LYS A 97 22.90 -22.00 4.04
C LYS A 97 23.30 -20.53 4.08
N SER A 98 22.92 -19.80 3.05
CA SER A 98 23.36 -18.44 2.84
C SER A 98 22.22 -17.47 2.65
N LEU A 99 22.48 -16.22 3.00
CA LEU A 99 21.63 -15.06 2.80
C LEU A 99 22.28 -14.13 1.79
N ARG A 100 21.50 -13.52 0.90
CA ARG A 100 21.97 -12.54 -0.07
C ARG A 100 20.84 -11.54 -0.40
N TYR A 101 21.12 -10.26 -0.49
CA TYR A 101 20.17 -9.25 -0.89
C TYR A 101 20.34 -8.85 -2.35
N GLY A 102 19.34 -9.19 -3.18
CA GLY A 102 19.43 -9.06 -4.65
C GLY A 102 20.42 -10.07 -5.27
N GLU A 103 20.46 -10.13 -6.60
CA GLU A 103 21.29 -11.12 -7.31
C GLU A 103 22.80 -10.90 -7.15
N GLN A 104 23.22 -9.64 -7.07
CA GLN A 104 24.63 -9.23 -6.96
C GLN A 104 25.07 -8.91 -5.53
N GLY A 105 24.17 -9.10 -4.54
CA GLY A 105 24.45 -8.81 -3.14
C GLY A 105 25.50 -9.74 -2.55
N ARG A 106 26.09 -9.31 -1.44
CA ARG A 106 27.05 -10.12 -0.68
C ARG A 106 26.36 -11.36 -0.12
N GLN A 107 26.95 -12.52 -0.36
CA GLN A 107 26.49 -13.79 0.20
C GLN A 107 27.13 -14.02 1.57
N VAL A 108 26.29 -14.27 2.57
CA VAL A 108 26.72 -14.51 3.97
C VAL A 108 26.16 -15.84 4.43
N GLN A 109 27.02 -16.71 4.93
CA GLN A 109 26.61 -18.01 5.46
C GLN A 109 26.10 -17.88 6.90
N LEU A 110 25.08 -18.65 7.23
CA LEU A 110 24.50 -18.70 8.55
C LEU A 110 24.50 -20.14 9.08
N ALA A 111 24.74 -20.31 10.39
CA ALA A 111 24.67 -21.62 11.01
C ALA A 111 23.25 -22.20 11.01
N ASN A 112 23.10 -23.52 11.05
CA ASN A 112 21.82 -24.20 10.91
C ASN A 112 20.72 -23.68 11.85
N LYS A 113 21.03 -23.47 13.13
CA LYS A 113 20.04 -23.03 14.12
C LYS A 113 19.53 -21.62 13.84
N PRO A 114 20.37 -20.58 13.70
CA PRO A 114 19.90 -19.23 13.38
C PRO A 114 19.23 -19.15 12.00
N LEU A 115 19.67 -19.92 11.00
CA LEU A 115 19.03 -19.95 9.68
C LEU A 115 17.59 -20.46 9.77
N CYS A 116 17.37 -21.62 10.40
CA CYS A 116 16.03 -22.17 10.57
C CYS A 116 15.12 -21.26 11.38
N PHE A 117 15.66 -20.62 12.42
CA PHE A 117 14.90 -19.70 13.24
C PHE A 117 14.54 -18.42 12.49
N TYR A 118 15.44 -17.92 11.66
CA TYR A 118 15.18 -16.74 10.84
C TYR A 118 14.10 -16.99 9.78
N LEU A 119 14.17 -18.14 9.08
CA LEU A 119 13.13 -18.55 8.16
C LEU A 119 11.77 -18.70 8.83
N ALA A 120 11.76 -19.28 10.02
CA ALA A 120 10.55 -19.37 10.81
C ALA A 120 10.00 -17.98 11.21
N LEU A 121 10.86 -17.02 11.54
CA LEU A 121 10.44 -15.63 11.84
C LEU A 121 9.84 -14.94 10.63
N LEU A 122 10.37 -15.14 9.43
CA LEU A 122 9.84 -14.58 8.18
C LEU A 122 8.45 -15.16 7.90
N GLU A 123 8.31 -16.49 7.90
CA GLU A 123 7.03 -17.16 7.65
C GLU A 123 6.00 -16.81 8.74
N PHE A 124 6.42 -16.81 10.01
CA PHE A 124 5.56 -16.45 11.14
C PHE A 124 5.08 -15.00 11.08
N GLY A 125 5.93 -14.06 10.65
CA GLY A 125 5.55 -12.66 10.51
C GLY A 125 4.44 -12.44 9.46
N ILE A 126 4.39 -13.29 8.43
CA ILE A 126 3.35 -13.27 7.40
C ILE A 126 2.06 -13.94 7.88
N GLU A 127 2.18 -15.13 8.48
CA GLU A 127 1.03 -15.93 8.91
C GLU A 127 0.33 -15.34 10.15
N TYR A 128 1.11 -14.72 11.06
CA TYR A 128 0.62 -14.22 12.36
C TYR A 128 1.03 -12.77 12.63
N PRO A 129 0.64 -11.79 11.78
CA PRO A 129 1.09 -10.40 11.88
C PRO A 129 0.68 -9.70 13.18
N GLU A 130 -0.42 -10.14 13.80
CA GLU A 130 -0.94 -9.57 15.05
C GLU A 130 -0.24 -10.10 16.31
N VAL A 131 0.53 -11.18 16.18
CA VAL A 131 1.17 -11.82 17.34
C VAL A 131 2.44 -11.07 17.74
N THR A 132 2.49 -10.59 18.97
CA THR A 132 3.67 -9.93 19.52
C THR A 132 4.61 -10.94 20.15
N LEU A 133 5.75 -11.16 19.51
CA LEU A 133 6.83 -12.01 20.03
C LEU A 133 7.64 -11.26 21.09
N ASN A 134 7.49 -11.67 22.35
CA ASN A 134 8.19 -11.04 23.46
C ASN A 134 9.34 -11.92 23.96
N GLN A 135 10.54 -11.34 24.08
CA GLN A 135 11.75 -12.07 24.51
C GLN A 135 11.68 -12.61 25.95
N ASN A 136 10.85 -11.99 26.80
CA ASN A 136 10.64 -12.41 28.19
C ASN A 136 9.56 -13.47 28.34
N LYS A 137 8.89 -13.85 27.25
CA LYS A 137 7.89 -14.94 27.21
C LYS A 137 8.48 -16.16 26.52
N GLU A 138 7.86 -17.30 26.75
CA GLU A 138 8.17 -18.50 26.00
C GLU A 138 7.93 -18.28 24.50
N VAL A 139 8.77 -18.90 23.67
CA VAL A 139 8.63 -18.87 22.22
C VAL A 139 7.34 -19.62 21.85
N PRO A 140 6.44 -19.03 21.05
CA PRO A 140 5.21 -19.70 20.63
C PRO A 140 5.49 -21.04 19.95
N GLN A 141 4.62 -22.02 20.20
CA GLN A 141 4.78 -23.37 19.67
C GLN A 141 4.76 -23.37 18.13
N GLU A 142 3.91 -22.54 17.54
CA GLU A 142 3.79 -22.38 16.08
C GLU A 142 5.11 -21.92 15.45
N LEU A 143 5.80 -20.99 16.10
CA LEU A 143 7.13 -20.54 15.65
C LEU A 143 8.19 -21.66 15.80
N LEU A 144 8.12 -22.43 16.87
CA LEU A 144 9.01 -23.59 17.07
C LEU A 144 8.76 -24.67 16.02
N ASP A 145 7.52 -24.91 15.65
CA ASP A 145 7.14 -25.91 14.65
C ASP A 145 7.65 -25.51 13.25
N LEU A 146 7.53 -24.22 12.90
CA LEU A 146 8.14 -23.67 11.68
C LEU A 146 9.67 -23.84 11.67
N ALA A 147 10.33 -23.52 12.78
CA ALA A 147 11.78 -23.70 12.88
C ALA A 147 12.20 -25.18 12.76
N HIS A 148 11.42 -26.09 13.30
CA HIS A 148 11.64 -27.53 13.16
C HIS A 148 11.37 -28.03 11.73
N LYS A 149 10.36 -27.47 11.04
CA LYS A 149 10.09 -27.74 9.62
C LYS A 149 11.32 -27.44 8.76
N TYR A 150 11.90 -26.24 8.91
CA TYR A 150 13.12 -25.87 8.18
C TYR A 150 14.34 -26.69 8.59
N PHE A 151 14.45 -27.05 9.86
CA PHE A 151 15.53 -27.94 10.29
C PHE A 151 15.41 -29.34 9.68
N GLY A 152 14.19 -29.87 9.55
CA GLY A 152 13.92 -31.11 8.81
C GLY A 152 14.40 -31.00 7.35
N ARG A 153 14.11 -29.87 6.70
CA ARG A 153 14.56 -29.63 5.32
C ARG A 153 16.08 -29.60 5.19
N LEU A 154 16.80 -29.01 6.15
CA LEU A 154 18.26 -29.06 6.16
C LEU A 154 18.81 -30.47 6.34
N ILE A 155 18.10 -31.35 7.06
CA ILE A 155 18.45 -32.76 7.15
C ILE A 155 18.29 -33.44 5.78
N ASP A 156 17.17 -33.20 5.09
CA ASP A 156 16.89 -33.75 3.76
C ASP A 156 17.95 -33.32 2.73
N LEU A 157 18.46 -32.09 2.86
CA LEU A 157 19.55 -31.56 2.04
C LEU A 157 20.95 -32.05 2.47
N GLY A 158 21.05 -32.91 3.50
CA GLY A 158 22.31 -33.51 3.95
C GLY A 158 23.18 -32.60 4.82
N HIS A 159 22.70 -31.43 5.30
CA HIS A 159 23.51 -30.48 6.05
C HIS A 159 23.77 -30.90 7.50
N THR A 160 22.98 -31.75 8.07
CA THR A 160 23.15 -32.21 9.44
C THR A 160 22.42 -33.53 9.69
N ILE A 161 22.99 -34.36 10.57
CA ILE A 161 22.39 -35.59 11.07
C ILE A 161 22.20 -35.50 12.59
N ARG A 162 22.47 -34.33 13.18
CA ARG A 162 22.51 -34.14 14.63
C ARG A 162 21.12 -34.02 15.23
N LYS A 163 21.07 -34.20 16.55
CA LYS A 163 19.87 -34.01 17.35
C LYS A 163 19.26 -32.63 17.09
N ARG A 164 17.92 -32.56 16.99
CA ARG A 164 17.17 -31.32 16.81
C ARG A 164 17.60 -30.27 17.83
N PRO A 165 17.88 -29.03 17.40
CA PRO A 165 18.25 -27.97 18.32
C PRO A 165 17.02 -27.52 19.13
N ASN A 166 17.27 -27.14 20.38
CA ASN A 166 16.26 -26.44 21.14
C ASN A 166 16.25 -24.96 20.72
N PHE A 167 15.22 -24.52 20.02
CA PHE A 167 15.09 -23.15 19.52
C PHE A 167 14.72 -22.14 20.61
N GLY A 168 14.06 -22.57 21.69
CA GLY A 168 13.74 -21.72 22.82
C GLY A 168 14.97 -21.35 23.67
N ASN A 169 16.01 -22.21 23.68
CA ASN A 169 17.21 -21.92 24.43
C ASN A 169 18.15 -20.98 23.67
N SER A 170 18.77 -20.04 24.39
CA SER A 170 19.76 -19.09 23.84
C SER A 170 19.18 -18.22 22.71
N LEU A 171 17.91 -17.81 22.85
CA LEU A 171 17.19 -17.01 21.86
C LEU A 171 17.96 -15.73 21.51
N GLU A 172 18.47 -15.01 22.51
CA GLU A 172 19.20 -13.76 22.30
C GLU A 172 20.48 -13.96 21.48
N LYS A 173 21.23 -15.04 21.76
CA LYS A 173 22.40 -15.40 20.96
C LYS A 173 22.00 -15.70 19.51
N THR A 174 20.92 -16.45 19.30
CA THR A 174 20.40 -16.78 17.96
C THR A 174 20.00 -15.52 17.21
N LEU A 175 19.27 -14.61 17.85
CA LEU A 175 18.88 -13.33 17.26
C LEU A 175 20.09 -12.42 16.97
N SER A 176 21.11 -12.45 17.83
CA SER A 176 22.35 -11.70 17.61
C SER A 176 23.13 -12.20 16.40
N GLU A 177 23.21 -13.52 16.21
CA GLU A 177 23.84 -14.14 15.04
C GLU A 177 23.08 -13.80 13.74
N ILE A 178 21.75 -13.80 13.77
CA ILE A 178 20.91 -13.38 12.65
C ILE A 178 21.18 -11.92 12.29
N ARG A 179 21.16 -11.02 13.28
CA ARG A 179 21.39 -9.59 13.06
C ARG A 179 22.79 -9.32 12.49
N ALA A 180 23.81 -10.00 13.00
CA ALA A 180 25.17 -9.87 12.49
C ALA A 180 25.28 -10.27 11.02
N ALA A 181 24.63 -11.38 10.63
CA ALA A 181 24.58 -11.81 9.24
C ALA A 181 23.83 -10.82 8.35
N LEU A 182 22.69 -10.30 8.82
CA LEU A 182 21.93 -9.29 8.08
C LEU A 182 22.67 -7.95 7.95
N ASP A 183 23.38 -7.50 8.99
CA ASP A 183 24.24 -6.31 8.90
C ASP A 183 25.31 -6.46 7.81
N GLU A 184 25.83 -7.68 7.62
CA GLU A 184 26.81 -7.99 6.60
C GLU A 184 26.16 -8.07 5.20
N VAL A 185 24.98 -8.67 5.08
CA VAL A 185 24.22 -8.78 3.82
C VAL A 185 23.77 -7.39 3.32
N PHE A 186 23.31 -6.53 4.23
CA PHE A 186 22.81 -5.18 3.93
C PHE A 186 23.88 -4.09 4.07
N ALA A 187 25.15 -4.40 4.11
CA ALA A 187 26.22 -3.42 4.29
C ALA A 187 26.18 -2.30 3.24
N ALA A 188 25.85 -2.62 2.00
CA ALA A 188 25.72 -1.66 0.90
C ALA A 188 24.33 -1.02 0.80
N ASP A 189 23.28 -1.67 1.29
CA ASP A 189 21.86 -1.30 1.15
C ASP A 189 21.20 -1.07 2.54
N SER A 190 21.86 -0.33 3.41
CA SER A 190 21.47 -0.16 4.82
C SER A 190 20.10 0.49 5.04
N GLN A 191 19.55 1.17 4.02
CA GLN A 191 18.21 1.78 4.08
C GLN A 191 17.08 0.75 3.94
N ASP A 192 17.34 -0.36 3.25
CA ASP A 192 16.32 -1.37 2.93
C ASP A 192 16.23 -2.47 4.00
N LYS A 193 17.09 -2.44 5.00
CA LYS A 193 17.22 -3.52 5.98
C LYS A 193 16.11 -3.62 7.03
N GLU A 194 15.39 -2.52 7.29
CA GLU A 194 14.46 -2.42 8.42
C GLU A 194 13.40 -3.54 8.48
N PRO A 195 12.71 -3.90 7.37
CA PRO A 195 11.71 -4.96 7.39
C PRO A 195 12.26 -6.35 7.75
N TYR A 196 13.53 -6.58 7.43
CA TYR A 196 14.20 -7.88 7.60
C TYR A 196 14.86 -8.07 8.97
N PHE A 197 14.98 -6.99 9.73
CA PHE A 197 15.75 -6.99 10.97
C PHE A 197 14.89 -7.32 12.18
N PRO A 198 15.17 -8.42 12.91
CA PRO A 198 14.57 -8.63 14.21
C PRO A 198 14.98 -7.50 15.17
N PRO A 199 14.03 -6.75 15.74
CA PRO A 199 14.34 -5.63 16.63
C PRO A 199 15.25 -6.04 17.79
N LYS A 200 16.14 -5.14 18.22
CA LYS A 200 16.97 -5.37 19.42
C LYS A 200 16.11 -5.26 20.66
N ALA A 201 16.32 -6.16 21.61
CA ALA A 201 15.61 -6.18 22.88
C ALA A 201 15.91 -4.96 23.77
N HIS A 202 17.05 -4.31 23.58
CA HIS A 202 17.50 -3.16 24.35
C HIS A 202 17.30 -1.88 23.52
N GLY A 203 16.16 -1.23 23.74
CA GLY A 203 16.01 0.18 23.38
C GLY A 203 16.66 1.03 24.50
N GLU A 204 17.61 1.87 24.17
CA GLU A 204 18.14 2.86 25.11
C GLU A 204 16.98 3.65 25.74
N GLY A 205 16.85 3.56 27.05
CA GLY A 205 16.15 4.53 27.88
C GLY A 205 14.73 4.26 28.35
N SER A 206 14.13 3.06 28.19
CA SER A 206 12.80 2.84 28.78
C SER A 206 12.61 1.46 29.39
N ARG A 207 12.43 1.41 30.70
CA ARG A 207 12.12 0.20 31.50
C ARG A 207 10.75 -0.43 31.17
N SER A 208 9.92 0.19 30.32
CA SER A 208 8.55 -0.20 30.03
C SER A 208 8.29 -0.64 28.58
N ARG A 209 9.31 -0.76 27.73
CA ARG A 209 9.11 -1.23 26.36
C ARG A 209 9.03 -2.75 26.28
N VAL A 210 7.97 -3.25 25.67
CA VAL A 210 7.80 -4.65 25.31
C VAL A 210 8.92 -5.04 24.35
N HIS A 211 9.79 -5.94 24.79
CA HIS A 211 10.91 -6.47 24.01
C HIS A 211 10.38 -7.41 22.92
N HIS A 212 10.04 -6.82 21.79
CA HIS A 212 9.50 -7.53 20.63
C HIS A 212 10.62 -7.86 19.64
N TYR A 213 10.66 -9.12 19.15
CA TYR A 213 11.68 -9.56 18.19
C TYR A 213 11.10 -10.09 16.87
N GLY A 214 9.79 -10.05 16.68
CA GLY A 214 9.14 -10.49 15.44
C GLY A 214 9.24 -9.44 14.32
N LEU A 215 9.15 -9.92 13.09
CA LEU A 215 9.15 -9.09 11.89
C LEU A 215 7.72 -8.65 11.59
N ARG A 216 7.45 -7.34 11.54
CA ARG A 216 6.08 -6.79 11.39
C ARG A 216 5.77 -6.26 10.00
N ALA A 217 6.78 -5.94 9.21
CA ALA A 217 6.61 -5.26 7.94
C ALA A 217 7.06 -6.13 6.75
N ILE A 218 7.18 -7.44 6.96
CA ILE A 218 7.63 -8.38 5.93
C ILE A 218 6.43 -8.90 5.11
N ASN A 219 6.60 -8.98 3.80
CA ASN A 219 5.62 -9.56 2.89
C ASN A 219 6.24 -10.73 2.13
N ASP A 220 5.40 -11.56 1.53
CA ASP A 220 5.82 -12.74 0.76
C ASP A 220 6.72 -12.39 -0.44
N ASP A 221 6.53 -11.20 -1.01
CA ASP A 221 7.34 -10.69 -2.13
C ASP A 221 8.73 -10.15 -1.72
N ASP A 222 9.00 -9.99 -0.43
CA ASP A 222 10.23 -9.38 0.07
C ASP A 222 11.39 -10.38 0.13
N PHE A 223 11.10 -11.68 0.18
CA PHE A 223 12.13 -12.72 0.21
C PHE A 223 11.79 -13.94 -0.64
N GLU A 224 12.80 -14.69 -0.98
CA GLU A 224 12.68 -15.94 -1.73
C GLU A 224 13.55 -17.03 -1.08
N VAL A 225 12.95 -18.21 -0.87
CA VAL A 225 13.64 -19.36 -0.29
C VAL A 225 13.95 -20.38 -1.39
N ILE A 226 15.21 -20.54 -1.69
CA ILE A 226 15.73 -21.52 -2.67
C ILE A 226 15.96 -22.85 -1.96
N GLY A 227 15.43 -23.94 -2.54
CA GLY A 227 15.55 -25.29 -1.96
C GLY A 227 14.44 -25.62 -0.94
N LYS A 228 13.34 -24.86 -0.95
CA LYS A 228 12.15 -25.10 -0.10
C LYS A 228 11.43 -26.41 -0.45
#